data_b80fd37b7978fb93087e6c0e87b5390b
#
_entry.id   b80fd37b7978fb93087e6c0e87b5390b
#
_cell.length_a   1.000
_cell.length_b   1.000
_cell.length_c   1.000
_cell.angle_alpha   90.00
_cell.angle_beta   90.00
_cell.angle_gamma   90.00
#
_symmetry.space_group_name_H-M   'P 1'
#
loop_
_entity.id
_entity.type
_entity.pdbx_description
1 polymer ?
#
loop_
_entity_poly.entity_id
_entity_poly.type
_entity_poly.pdbx_seq_one_letter_code
_entity_poly.pdbx_strand_id
1 'polypeptide(L)'
;DYIVINGSDEGRLIETFRNKIKNYASSMSLSGGRKVVIIDEADYTNAESVQPAMRNFMEEFAHNCSFILTCNFKNRIIATLHSRCSVVDFKIQNGQKAKMATQFFKRVEWILEQEGVKYEKEVIATVITKHFPDNRRILNELQRYASNSNKTIDKGILASISDANMSSLVKF
;
A
#
# COMPACT_ATOMS: atom_id res chain seq x y z
N ASP A 1 19.39 -2.50 -8.52
CA ASP A 1 19.60 -1.80 -7.22
C ASP A 1 18.44 -0.84 -6.98
N TYR A 2 17.85 -0.86 -5.78
CA TYR A 2 16.81 0.10 -5.39
C TYR A 2 16.89 0.48 -3.92
N ILE A 3 16.37 1.67 -3.58
CA ILE A 3 16.06 2.08 -2.20
C ILE A 3 14.59 2.42 -2.08
N VAL A 4 14.05 2.24 -0.89
CA VAL A 4 12.67 2.64 -0.54
C VAL A 4 12.73 3.69 0.55
N ILE A 5 12.01 4.78 0.37
CA ILE A 5 11.85 5.87 1.34
C ILE A 5 10.36 6.03 1.61
N ASN A 6 9.95 5.94 2.86
CA ASN A 6 8.57 6.19 3.23
C ASN A 6 8.33 7.69 3.43
N GLY A 7 7.41 8.26 2.64
CA GLY A 7 7.05 9.68 2.69
C GLY A 7 6.33 10.11 3.96
N SER A 8 5.65 9.19 4.64
CA SER A 8 4.94 9.47 5.89
C SER A 8 5.83 9.46 7.14
N ASP A 9 7.03 8.90 7.03
CA ASP A 9 8.01 8.77 8.11
C ASP A 9 9.28 9.60 7.80
N GLU A 10 10.36 8.94 7.44
CA GLU A 10 11.66 9.57 7.19
C GLU A 10 11.67 10.57 6.02
N GLY A 11 10.79 10.36 5.04
CA GLY A 11 10.61 11.26 3.90
C GLY A 11 10.00 12.63 4.25
N ARG A 12 9.56 12.85 5.49
CA ARG A 12 9.10 14.17 5.96
C ARG A 12 10.24 15.15 6.20
N LEU A 13 11.41 14.66 6.61
CA LEU A 13 12.58 15.47 6.92
C LEU A 13 13.40 15.68 5.65
N ILE A 14 13.40 16.90 5.16
CA ILE A 14 14.07 17.26 3.89
C ILE A 14 15.56 16.89 3.88
N GLU A 15 16.25 17.03 4.99
CA GLU A 15 17.67 16.72 5.10
C GLU A 15 17.95 15.22 5.00
N THR A 16 17.19 14.40 5.73
CA THR A 16 17.27 12.95 5.65
C THR A 16 16.97 12.46 4.24
N PHE A 17 15.91 13.01 3.66
CA PHE A 17 15.50 12.74 2.28
C PHE A 17 16.61 13.07 1.27
N ARG A 18 17.18 14.29 1.35
CA ARG A 18 18.26 14.74 0.48
C ARG A 18 19.49 13.84 0.60
N ASN A 19 19.94 13.59 1.82
CA ASN A 19 21.16 12.82 2.07
C ASN A 19 21.03 11.38 1.57
N LYS A 20 19.91 10.70 1.84
CA LYS A 20 19.68 9.34 1.36
C LYS A 20 19.67 9.25 -0.16
N ILE A 21 18.90 10.11 -0.83
CA ILE A 21 18.81 10.10 -2.29
C ILE A 21 20.16 10.47 -2.92
N LYS A 22 20.80 11.54 -2.45
CA LYS A 22 22.07 11.99 -3.01
C LYS A 22 23.16 10.94 -2.88
N ASN A 23 23.32 10.35 -1.70
CA ASN A 23 24.33 9.32 -1.47
C ASN A 23 24.08 8.08 -2.34
N TYR A 24 22.80 7.67 -2.44
CA TYR A 24 22.42 6.53 -3.27
C TYR A 24 22.60 6.85 -4.75
N ALA A 25 22.09 7.97 -5.24
CA ALA A 25 22.09 8.32 -6.65
C ALA A 25 23.49 8.66 -7.20
N SER A 26 24.38 9.21 -6.36
CA SER A 26 25.76 9.54 -6.73
C SER A 26 26.70 8.31 -6.80
N SER A 27 26.33 7.20 -6.13
CA SER A 27 27.15 5.99 -6.15
C SER A 27 26.90 5.17 -7.42
N MET A 28 27.88 4.39 -7.86
CA MET A 28 27.71 3.49 -9.01
C MET A 28 26.81 2.30 -8.65
N SER A 29 26.08 1.78 -9.64
CA SER A 29 25.31 0.55 -9.48
C SER A 29 26.26 -0.65 -9.45
N LEU A 30 26.11 -1.53 -8.45
CA LEU A 30 26.89 -2.75 -8.35
C LEU A 30 26.48 -3.80 -9.40
N SER A 31 25.26 -3.73 -9.89
CA SER A 31 24.70 -4.65 -10.92
C SER A 31 24.85 -4.12 -12.34
N GLY A 32 25.42 -2.94 -12.56
CA GLY A 32 25.58 -2.31 -13.86
C GLY A 32 24.29 -1.77 -14.49
N GLY A 33 23.14 -1.86 -13.79
CA GLY A 33 21.84 -1.37 -14.25
C GLY A 33 21.49 0.03 -13.70
N ARG A 34 20.35 0.57 -14.16
CA ARG A 34 19.80 1.80 -13.58
C ARG A 34 19.38 1.56 -12.13
N LYS A 35 19.64 2.54 -11.29
CA LYS A 35 19.14 2.57 -9.92
C LYS A 35 17.69 3.02 -9.86
N VAL A 36 16.96 2.59 -8.84
CA VAL A 36 15.57 2.97 -8.63
C VAL A 36 15.39 3.53 -7.23
N VAL A 37 14.82 4.72 -7.16
CA VAL A 37 14.40 5.36 -5.90
C VAL A 37 12.88 5.23 -5.83
N ILE A 38 12.39 4.49 -4.84
CA ILE A 38 10.95 4.30 -4.59
C ILE A 38 10.57 5.19 -3.41
N ILE A 39 9.61 6.08 -3.62
CA ILE A 39 9.05 6.93 -2.59
C ILE A 39 7.63 6.46 -2.33
N ASP A 40 7.48 5.68 -1.27
CA ASP A 40 6.18 5.17 -0.84
C ASP A 40 5.43 6.24 -0.05
N GLU A 41 4.11 6.33 -0.23
CA GLU A 41 3.28 7.35 0.40
C GLU A 41 3.76 8.79 0.13
N ALA A 42 4.13 9.09 -1.11
CA ALA A 42 4.67 10.39 -1.51
C ALA A 42 3.73 11.58 -1.24
N ASP A 43 2.43 11.33 -1.15
CA ASP A 43 1.39 12.32 -0.81
C ASP A 43 1.43 12.79 0.67
N TYR A 44 2.22 12.14 1.52
CA TYR A 44 2.50 12.60 2.89
C TYR A 44 3.78 13.44 3.01
N THR A 45 4.56 13.54 1.94
CA THR A 45 5.75 14.40 1.92
C THR A 45 5.36 15.88 1.87
N ASN A 46 6.20 16.74 2.46
CA ASN A 46 5.93 18.17 2.48
C ASN A 46 5.94 18.77 1.07
N ALA A 47 4.82 19.39 0.67
CA ALA A 47 4.61 19.95 -0.66
C ALA A 47 5.47 21.20 -0.95
N GLU A 48 5.91 21.93 0.09
CA GLU A 48 6.67 23.17 -0.06
C GLU A 48 8.18 22.95 -0.02
N SER A 49 8.65 21.86 0.57
CA SER A 49 10.08 21.61 0.75
C SER A 49 10.56 20.32 0.10
N VAL A 50 9.93 19.19 0.41
CA VAL A 50 10.39 17.85 -0.02
C VAL A 50 10.03 17.59 -1.49
N GLN A 51 8.80 17.87 -1.90
CA GLN A 51 8.36 17.61 -3.26
C GLN A 51 9.11 18.45 -4.32
N PRO A 52 9.41 19.76 -4.10
CA PRO A 52 10.32 20.51 -4.99
C PRO A 52 11.73 19.93 -5.03
N ALA A 53 12.25 19.44 -3.90
CA ALA A 53 13.54 18.76 -3.88
C ALA A 53 13.53 17.46 -4.71
N MET A 54 12.46 16.66 -4.63
CA MET A 54 12.28 15.49 -5.50
C MET A 54 12.36 15.85 -6.98
N ARG A 55 11.66 16.91 -7.38
CA ARG A 55 11.72 17.40 -8.76
C ARG A 55 13.15 17.64 -9.20
N ASN A 56 13.94 18.33 -8.36
CA ASN A 56 15.32 18.63 -8.68
C ASN A 56 16.18 17.36 -8.80
N PHE A 57 15.99 16.40 -7.89
CA PHE A 57 16.69 15.11 -7.96
C PHE A 57 16.31 14.28 -9.19
N MET A 58 15.05 14.31 -9.59
CA MET A 58 14.62 13.63 -10.82
C MET A 58 15.33 14.17 -12.06
N GLU A 59 15.60 15.48 -12.09
CA GLU A 59 16.36 16.12 -13.17
C GLU A 59 17.87 15.84 -13.05
N GLU A 60 18.44 16.06 -11.87
CA GLU A 60 19.88 15.92 -11.60
C GLU A 60 20.39 14.49 -11.85
N PHE A 61 19.61 13.49 -11.42
CA PHE A 61 19.99 12.07 -11.50
C PHE A 61 19.29 11.29 -12.61
N ALA A 62 18.65 11.96 -13.57
CA ALA A 62 17.90 11.34 -14.66
C ALA A 62 18.71 10.31 -15.46
N HIS A 63 20.02 10.49 -15.59
CA HIS A 63 20.91 9.58 -16.30
C HIS A 63 21.22 8.28 -15.55
N ASN A 64 21.17 8.30 -14.21
CA ASN A 64 21.59 7.19 -13.34
C ASN A 64 20.42 6.53 -12.59
N CYS A 65 19.39 7.32 -12.27
CA CYS A 65 18.27 6.88 -11.44
C CYS A 65 16.91 7.01 -12.14
N SER A 66 16.02 6.08 -11.82
CA SER A 66 14.58 6.19 -12.07
C SER A 66 13.85 6.40 -10.76
N PHE A 67 12.74 7.13 -10.78
CA PHE A 67 11.95 7.42 -9.59
C PHE A 67 10.56 6.80 -9.74
N ILE A 68 10.10 6.13 -8.69
CA ILE A 68 8.75 5.59 -8.58
C ILE A 68 8.11 6.22 -7.34
N LEU A 69 6.99 6.89 -7.52
CA LEU A 69 6.22 7.48 -6.44
C LEU A 69 4.90 6.74 -6.32
N THR A 70 4.56 6.27 -5.11
CA THR A 70 3.22 5.77 -4.81
C THR A 70 2.44 6.81 -4.03
N CYS A 71 1.16 6.91 -4.24
CA CYS A 71 0.28 7.80 -3.48
C CYS A 71 -1.17 7.30 -3.50
N ASN A 72 -1.90 7.62 -2.45
CA ASN A 72 -3.35 7.41 -2.38
C ASN A 72 -4.11 8.64 -2.90
N PHE A 73 -3.56 9.83 -2.65
CA PHE A 73 -4.19 11.13 -2.98
C PHE A 73 -3.30 11.91 -3.96
N LYS A 74 -3.50 11.66 -5.27
CA LYS A 74 -2.70 12.33 -6.31
C LYS A 74 -2.80 13.86 -6.30
N ASN A 75 -3.89 14.43 -5.78
CA ASN A 75 -4.07 15.87 -5.62
C ASN A 75 -3.16 16.50 -4.56
N ARG A 76 -2.49 15.70 -3.71
CA ARG A 76 -1.46 16.16 -2.77
C ARG A 76 -0.06 16.19 -3.38
N ILE A 77 0.10 15.67 -4.58
CA ILE A 77 1.36 15.75 -5.32
C ILE A 77 1.34 17.01 -6.17
N ILE A 78 2.42 17.80 -6.10
CA ILE A 78 2.50 19.07 -6.83
C ILE A 78 2.50 18.85 -8.35
N ALA A 79 1.91 19.79 -9.09
CA ALA A 79 1.76 19.71 -10.55
C ALA A 79 3.09 19.51 -11.29
N THR A 80 4.17 20.07 -10.76
CA THR A 80 5.51 19.95 -11.34
C THR A 80 6.11 18.55 -11.25
N LEU A 81 5.68 17.72 -10.30
CA LEU A 81 6.01 16.28 -10.26
C LEU A 81 5.12 15.48 -11.21
N HIS A 82 3.83 15.79 -11.28
CA HIS A 82 2.93 15.15 -12.25
C HIS A 82 3.42 15.30 -13.70
N SER A 83 3.95 16.45 -14.09
CA SER A 83 4.45 16.67 -15.43
C SER A 83 5.72 15.88 -15.77
N ARG A 84 6.41 15.31 -14.77
CA ARG A 84 7.64 14.54 -14.93
C ARG A 84 7.43 13.03 -14.76
N CYS A 85 6.25 12.63 -14.32
CA CYS A 85 5.92 11.23 -14.06
C CYS A 85 4.88 10.74 -15.05
N SER A 86 5.02 9.48 -15.48
CA SER A 86 3.94 8.75 -16.12
C SER A 86 2.97 8.29 -15.02
N VAL A 87 1.75 8.79 -15.04
CA VAL A 87 0.74 8.47 -14.01
C VAL A 87 0.03 7.18 -14.36
N VAL A 88 0.05 6.20 -13.44
CA VAL A 88 -0.66 4.94 -13.56
C VAL A 88 -1.72 4.85 -12.47
N ASP A 89 -2.99 4.83 -12.85
CA ASP A 89 -4.10 4.68 -11.92
C ASP A 89 -4.42 3.20 -11.68
N PHE A 90 -4.28 2.72 -10.43
CA PHE A 90 -4.62 1.35 -10.02
C PHE A 90 -6.11 1.23 -9.68
N LYS A 91 -6.98 1.61 -10.61
CA LYS A 91 -8.43 1.46 -10.44
C LYS A 91 -8.89 0.11 -10.97
N ILE A 92 -9.73 -0.56 -10.17
CA ILE A 92 -10.40 -1.79 -10.63
C ILE A 92 -11.41 -1.41 -11.70
N GLN A 93 -11.22 -1.94 -12.91
CA GLN A 93 -12.13 -1.70 -14.04
C GLN A 93 -13.47 -2.39 -13.80
N ASN A 94 -14.52 -1.80 -14.38
CA ASN A 94 -15.87 -2.39 -14.35
C ASN A 94 -15.83 -3.81 -14.95
N GLY A 95 -16.42 -4.78 -14.25
CA GLY A 95 -16.43 -6.19 -14.65
C GLY A 95 -15.25 -7.03 -14.14
N GLN A 96 -14.13 -6.43 -13.72
CA GLN A 96 -12.99 -7.19 -13.18
C GLN A 96 -13.11 -7.46 -11.68
N LYS A 97 -13.94 -6.72 -10.96
CA LYS A 97 -14.09 -6.82 -9.51
C LYS A 97 -14.40 -8.23 -9.04
N ALA A 98 -15.35 -8.91 -9.68
CA ALA A 98 -15.73 -10.28 -9.34
C ALA A 98 -14.58 -11.28 -9.54
N LYS A 99 -13.88 -11.18 -10.68
CA LYS A 99 -12.72 -12.04 -10.98
C LYS A 99 -11.59 -11.85 -9.97
N MET A 100 -11.27 -10.60 -9.63
CA MET A 100 -10.24 -10.28 -8.63
C MET A 100 -10.65 -10.76 -7.24
N ALA A 101 -11.91 -10.58 -6.84
CA ALA A 101 -12.43 -11.09 -5.56
C ALA A 101 -12.32 -12.61 -5.47
N THR A 102 -12.62 -13.33 -6.58
CA THR A 102 -12.46 -14.79 -6.63
C THR A 102 -10.99 -15.23 -6.51
N GLN A 103 -10.08 -14.51 -7.15
CA GLN A 103 -8.64 -14.79 -7.02
C GLN A 103 -8.15 -14.52 -5.60
N PHE A 104 -8.62 -13.44 -5.00
CA PHE A 104 -8.30 -13.11 -3.62
C PHE A 104 -8.87 -14.14 -2.64
N PHE A 105 -10.10 -14.62 -2.87
CA PHE A 105 -10.69 -15.70 -2.09
C PHE A 105 -9.80 -16.96 -2.05
N LYS A 106 -9.32 -17.41 -3.21
CA LYS A 106 -8.38 -18.54 -3.29
C LYS A 106 -7.08 -18.28 -2.51
N ARG A 107 -6.60 -17.04 -2.55
CA ARG A 107 -5.40 -16.66 -1.78
C ARG A 107 -5.65 -16.69 -0.28
N VAL A 108 -6.83 -16.23 0.17
CA VAL A 108 -7.24 -16.29 1.58
C VAL A 108 -7.37 -17.74 2.04
N GLU A 109 -8.02 -18.63 1.27
CA GLU A 109 -8.08 -20.06 1.59
C GLU A 109 -6.68 -20.64 1.80
N TRP A 110 -5.77 -20.40 0.85
CA TRP A 110 -4.39 -20.86 0.96
C TRP A 110 -3.69 -20.34 2.23
N ILE A 111 -3.86 -19.06 2.58
CA ILE A 111 -3.28 -18.49 3.81
C ILE A 111 -3.83 -19.19 5.05
N LEU A 112 -5.14 -19.37 5.14
CA LEU A 112 -5.79 -20.01 6.28
C LEU A 112 -5.35 -21.47 6.46
N GLU A 113 -5.16 -22.20 5.37
CA GLU A 113 -4.63 -23.55 5.35
C GLU A 113 -3.19 -23.60 5.88
N GLN A 114 -2.31 -22.69 5.43
CA GLN A 114 -0.92 -22.61 5.91
C GLN A 114 -0.84 -22.28 7.40
N GLU A 115 -1.75 -21.43 7.91
CA GLU A 115 -1.82 -21.04 9.33
C GLU A 115 -2.56 -22.09 10.20
N GLY A 116 -3.09 -23.17 9.60
CA GLY A 116 -3.85 -24.21 10.29
C GLY A 116 -5.15 -23.69 10.91
N VAL A 117 -5.79 -22.72 10.27
CA VAL A 117 -7.06 -22.12 10.70
C VAL A 117 -8.21 -22.87 10.06
N LYS A 118 -9.16 -23.35 10.86
CA LYS A 118 -10.41 -23.96 10.37
C LYS A 118 -11.38 -22.87 9.95
N TYR A 119 -12.05 -23.01 8.82
CA TYR A 119 -12.94 -21.98 8.30
C TYR A 119 -14.13 -22.54 7.53
N GLU A 120 -15.23 -21.78 7.51
CA GLU A 120 -16.39 -22.00 6.64
C GLU A 120 -16.24 -21.16 5.38
N LYS A 121 -16.27 -21.76 4.18
CA LYS A 121 -16.08 -21.06 2.89
C LYS A 121 -17.09 -19.95 2.65
N GLU A 122 -18.35 -20.18 3.03
CA GLU A 122 -19.44 -19.20 2.90
C GLU A 122 -19.20 -17.94 3.74
N VAL A 123 -18.63 -18.12 4.94
CA VAL A 123 -18.28 -17.03 5.83
C VAL A 123 -17.15 -16.17 5.23
N ILE A 124 -16.10 -16.83 4.74
CA ILE A 124 -15.00 -16.13 4.07
C ILE A 124 -15.49 -15.34 2.83
N ALA A 125 -16.36 -15.96 2.01
CA ALA A 125 -16.94 -15.30 0.85
C ALA A 125 -17.75 -14.06 1.25
N THR A 126 -18.51 -14.13 2.33
CA THR A 126 -19.30 -13.01 2.86
C THR A 126 -18.41 -11.86 3.34
N VAL A 127 -17.35 -12.16 4.10
CA VAL A 127 -16.37 -11.16 4.57
C VAL A 127 -15.69 -10.47 3.40
N ILE A 128 -15.27 -11.22 2.38
CA ILE A 128 -14.65 -10.67 1.19
C ILE A 128 -15.64 -9.77 0.44
N THR A 129 -16.87 -10.22 0.19
CA THR A 129 -17.89 -9.43 -0.51
C THR A 129 -18.16 -8.10 0.18
N LYS A 130 -18.13 -8.08 1.52
CA LYS A 130 -18.41 -6.89 2.32
C LYS A 130 -17.29 -5.84 2.26
N HIS A 131 -16.03 -6.26 2.19
CA HIS A 131 -14.88 -5.37 2.35
C HIS A 131 -14.02 -5.21 1.10
N PHE A 132 -14.18 -6.08 0.09
CA PHE A 132 -13.38 -5.97 -1.14
C PHE A 132 -13.63 -4.62 -1.86
N PRO A 133 -12.58 -3.89 -2.25
CA PRO A 133 -11.22 -4.33 -2.51
C PRO A 133 -10.20 -4.13 -1.36
N ASP A 134 -10.61 -3.82 -0.15
CA ASP A 134 -9.70 -3.61 0.96
C ASP A 134 -9.16 -4.95 1.50
N ASN A 135 -8.17 -5.50 0.80
CA ASN A 135 -7.56 -6.79 1.13
C ASN A 135 -6.90 -6.78 2.52
N ARG A 136 -6.29 -5.63 2.91
CA ARG A 136 -5.63 -5.49 4.22
C ARG A 136 -6.65 -5.61 5.34
N ARG A 137 -7.78 -4.92 5.23
CA ARG A 137 -8.87 -5.00 6.21
C ARG A 137 -9.41 -6.41 6.33
N ILE A 138 -9.63 -7.10 5.20
CA ILE A 138 -10.12 -8.48 5.20
C ILE A 138 -9.17 -9.39 5.97
N LEU A 139 -7.87 -9.35 5.67
CA LEU A 139 -6.89 -10.19 6.34
C LEU A 139 -6.78 -9.87 7.84
N ASN A 140 -6.78 -8.59 8.22
CA ASN A 140 -6.74 -8.18 9.61
C ASN A 140 -7.97 -8.67 10.42
N GLU A 141 -9.18 -8.58 9.83
CA GLU A 141 -10.40 -9.08 10.49
C GLU A 141 -10.37 -10.60 10.67
N LEU A 142 -9.94 -11.35 9.64
CA LEU A 142 -9.79 -12.79 9.72
C LEU A 142 -8.75 -13.19 10.78
N GLN A 143 -7.60 -12.53 10.80
CA GLN A 143 -6.54 -12.77 11.78
C GLN A 143 -7.01 -12.49 13.20
N ARG A 144 -7.62 -11.32 13.42
CA ARG A 144 -8.17 -10.92 14.73
C ARG A 144 -9.17 -11.93 15.25
N TYR A 145 -10.10 -12.38 14.40
CA TYR A 145 -11.11 -13.34 14.80
C TYR A 145 -10.50 -14.71 15.08
N ALA A 146 -9.63 -15.22 14.21
CA ALA A 146 -8.95 -16.51 14.39
C ALA A 146 -8.12 -16.57 15.68
N SER A 147 -7.49 -15.46 16.06
CA SER A 147 -6.71 -15.37 17.30
C SER A 147 -7.58 -15.49 18.56
N ASN A 148 -8.81 -15.00 18.51
CA ASN A 148 -9.74 -15.01 19.64
C ASN A 148 -10.61 -16.28 19.70
N SER A 149 -10.76 -17.01 18.59
CA SER A 149 -11.68 -18.15 18.43
C SER A 149 -10.95 -19.49 18.26
N ASN A 150 -9.82 -19.66 18.92
CA ASN A 150 -9.03 -20.90 18.88
C ASN A 150 -8.77 -21.41 17.44
N LYS A 151 -8.32 -20.51 16.56
CA LYS A 151 -8.03 -20.79 15.14
C LYS A 151 -9.24 -21.33 14.36
N THR A 152 -10.44 -20.87 14.67
CA THR A 152 -11.66 -21.24 13.94
C THR A 152 -12.40 -20.01 13.48
N ILE A 153 -12.78 -19.95 12.19
CA ILE A 153 -13.58 -18.86 11.62
C ILE A 153 -14.95 -19.41 11.25
N ASP A 154 -15.95 -18.97 11.99
CA ASP A 154 -17.35 -19.31 11.83
C ASP A 154 -18.25 -18.07 11.63
N LYS A 155 -19.55 -18.25 11.63
CA LYS A 155 -20.53 -17.16 11.43
C LYS A 155 -20.46 -16.05 12.48
N GLY A 156 -19.86 -16.29 13.64
CA GLY A 156 -19.67 -15.29 14.69
C GLY A 156 -18.82 -14.08 14.24
N ILE A 157 -17.94 -14.25 13.26
CA ILE A 157 -17.16 -13.14 12.70
C ILE A 157 -18.07 -12.07 12.07
N LEU A 158 -19.18 -12.46 11.47
CA LEU A 158 -20.10 -11.52 10.81
C LEU A 158 -20.79 -10.60 11.83
N ALA A 159 -21.11 -11.11 13.02
CA ALA A 159 -21.61 -10.31 14.13
C ALA A 159 -20.53 -9.35 14.65
N SER A 160 -19.31 -9.86 14.90
CA SER A 160 -18.18 -9.03 15.39
C SER A 160 -17.82 -7.88 14.46
N ILE A 161 -17.91 -8.08 13.14
CA ILE A 161 -17.67 -7.02 12.14
C ILE A 161 -18.81 -6.00 12.14
N SER A 162 -20.05 -6.40 12.44
CA SER A 162 -21.19 -5.49 12.54
C SER A 162 -21.08 -4.59 13.76
N ASP A 163 -20.72 -5.14 14.89
CA ASP A 163 -20.55 -4.40 16.16
C ASP A 163 -19.37 -3.45 16.11
N ALA A 164 -18.27 -3.81 15.45
CA ALA A 164 -17.12 -2.94 15.26
C ALA A 164 -17.47 -1.69 14.39
N ASN A 165 -18.38 -1.82 13.42
CA ASN A 165 -18.85 -0.70 12.64
C ASN A 165 -19.80 0.22 13.44
N MET A 166 -20.62 -0.34 14.33
CA MET A 166 -21.50 0.45 15.22
C MET A 166 -20.69 1.24 16.26
N SER A 167 -19.68 0.62 16.86
CA SER A 167 -18.82 1.29 17.85
C SER A 167 -17.94 2.40 17.26
N SER A 168 -17.64 2.36 15.96
CA SER A 168 -16.93 3.43 15.25
C SER A 168 -17.83 4.64 14.91
N LEU A 169 -19.15 4.45 14.86
CA LEU A 169 -20.13 5.52 14.61
C LEU A 169 -20.53 6.29 15.89
N VAL A 170 -20.28 5.72 17.06
CA VAL A 170 -20.65 6.33 18.38
C VAL A 170 -19.51 7.18 18.98
N LYS A 171 -18.36 7.32 18.28
CA LYS A 171 -17.21 8.15 18.71
C LYS A 171 -17.16 9.51 18.00
N PHE A 172 -18.33 10.20 17.90
CA PHE A 172 -18.42 11.61 17.56
C PHE A 172 -19.30 12.34 18.56
#